data_51f193c125d27645f3ff49f781bc6a9f
#
_entry.id   51f193c125d27645f3ff49f781bc6a9f
#
_cell.length_a   1.000
_cell.length_b   1.000
_cell.length_c   1.000
_cell.angle_alpha   90.00
_cell.angle_beta   90.00
_cell.angle_gamma   90.00
#
_symmetry.space_group_name_H-M   'P 1'
#
loop_
_entity.id
_entity.type
_entity.pdbx_description
1 polymer ?
#
loop_
_entity_poly.entity_id
_entity_poly.type
_entity_poly.pdbx_seq_one_letter_code
_entity_poly.pdbx_strand_id
1 'polypeptide(L)'
;MENGSLFNASEIGDLVKAFSNSLAKAPSVTTANGLNFLPLEEEARNTYPVFHPVLDMIPRVTPEELGHEVGGLTATWKQILTPGGNVLPSVPEGSRNAYINIPTRTTSANYVTLGVDAAVTFESQSAGVGFNDNLGTANLAKLNVLLNLEERMSIFGNSGNASTGNNGFLLAVTNTPTLTLKTGGSIPGATNVSVFLVALTGWGVYNAQNFGANLTAPGIAQQISYTSADGNTVTLAGGTAKISLASNVVTATGGTLAVEVKVAAKPGTFGYAVYIDVTDSTTPLAANAYFAGVYTTSKFIISSIPAAVSGMTSQAASALGNVDYSANPATANTTGDFDGVTTWLAGSTGGLKPAYVVDLAGATFTSDGAGGVAELEAAISNQWNTYQVTPDAILISSDLVPAFQTAMQSSPSGSGAGTLWIRQGTPDNPAMGGSLIQEYKCKFSAFGLSKVLPIRNIPWLPSNTLLAPTFNNPYPAAGDSIPSNFRMVCREGYYGLKFPYISRVHSMGIYVEETLECYVPWAGILLTSVGDLGVA
;
A
#
# COMPACT_ATOMS: atom_id res chain seq x y z
N MET A 1 66.24 36.19 -52.72
CA MET A 1 64.82 36.08 -52.36
C MET A 1 64.76 35.82 -50.89
N GLU A 2 64.59 36.90 -50.11
CA GLU A 2 64.42 36.80 -48.65
C GLU A 2 63.06 36.31 -48.37
N ASN A 3 62.97 35.14 -47.78
CA ASN A 3 61.74 34.68 -47.18
C ASN A 3 61.53 35.48 -45.87
N GLY A 4 60.87 36.62 -45.99
CA GLY A 4 60.39 37.34 -44.83
C GLY A 4 59.32 36.53 -44.17
N SER A 5 59.61 35.93 -42.99
CA SER A 5 58.56 35.46 -42.11
C SER A 5 57.73 36.67 -41.73
N LEU A 6 56.45 36.64 -42.03
CA LEU A 6 55.51 37.73 -41.81
C LEU A 6 55.34 38.13 -40.34
N PHE A 7 55.87 37.30 -39.40
CA PHE A 7 55.82 37.59 -37.98
C PHE A 7 57.08 36.99 -37.27
N ASN A 8 57.69 37.76 -36.41
CA ASN A 8 58.72 37.30 -35.48
C ASN A 8 58.14 36.39 -34.39
N ALA A 9 58.95 35.45 -33.88
CA ALA A 9 58.50 34.56 -32.83
C ALA A 9 58.01 35.30 -31.54
N SER A 10 58.57 36.48 -31.26
CA SER A 10 58.09 37.36 -30.20
C SER A 10 56.70 37.94 -30.45
N GLU A 11 56.48 38.36 -31.72
CA GLU A 11 55.15 38.91 -32.10
C GLU A 11 54.06 37.85 -32.10
N ILE A 12 54.40 36.59 -32.49
CA ILE A 12 53.48 35.46 -32.37
C ILE A 12 53.19 35.18 -30.90
N GLY A 13 54.23 35.24 -30.02
CA GLY A 13 54.04 35.09 -28.59
C GLY A 13 53.18 36.16 -27.96
N ASP A 14 53.31 37.39 -28.36
CA ASP A 14 52.49 38.51 -27.88
C ASP A 14 51.06 38.46 -28.45
N LEU A 15 50.89 37.99 -29.66
CA LEU A 15 49.56 37.76 -30.26
C LEU A 15 48.81 36.62 -29.58
N VAL A 16 49.51 35.54 -29.25
CA VAL A 16 48.95 34.42 -28.46
C VAL A 16 48.57 34.86 -27.05
N LYS A 17 49.45 35.69 -26.40
CA LYS A 17 49.13 36.26 -25.07
C LYS A 17 47.93 37.24 -25.13
N ALA A 18 47.87 38.11 -26.15
CA ALA A 18 46.76 39.01 -26.34
C ALA A 18 45.46 38.25 -26.61
N PHE A 19 45.55 37.16 -27.40
CA PHE A 19 44.39 36.32 -27.68
C PHE A 19 43.93 35.54 -26.42
N SER A 20 44.88 34.97 -25.67
CA SER A 20 44.56 34.30 -24.42
C SER A 20 43.98 35.25 -23.35
N ASN A 21 44.51 36.48 -23.28
CA ASN A 21 44.01 37.51 -22.38
C ASN A 21 42.64 38.05 -22.84
N SER A 22 42.37 38.13 -24.12
CA SER A 22 41.06 38.52 -24.65
C SER A 22 40.00 37.42 -24.41
N LEU A 23 40.39 36.16 -24.59
CA LEU A 23 39.54 35.02 -24.26
C LEU A 23 39.24 34.94 -22.75
N ALA A 24 40.25 35.25 -21.89
CA ALA A 24 40.07 35.28 -20.45
C ALA A 24 39.18 36.45 -19.94
N LYS A 25 39.10 37.53 -20.76
CA LYS A 25 38.33 38.74 -20.39
C LYS A 25 37.08 38.97 -21.22
N ALA A 26 36.89 38.23 -22.31
CA ALA A 26 35.72 38.41 -23.16
C ALA A 26 34.49 37.75 -22.50
N PRO A 27 33.45 38.50 -22.13
CA PRO A 27 32.24 37.93 -21.57
C PRO A 27 31.47 37.04 -22.56
N SER A 28 31.87 37.03 -23.83
CA SER A 28 31.30 36.16 -24.87
C SER A 28 31.80 34.70 -24.86
N VAL A 29 32.86 34.40 -24.10
CA VAL A 29 33.44 33.06 -23.99
C VAL A 29 33.52 32.67 -22.51
N THR A 30 32.44 32.77 -21.82
CA THR A 30 32.29 32.33 -20.43
C THR A 30 31.53 31.02 -20.38
N THR A 31 31.64 30.31 -19.27
CA THR A 31 30.85 29.09 -19.01
C THR A 31 29.35 29.29 -19.20
N ALA A 32 28.88 30.56 -19.05
CA ALA A 32 27.49 30.92 -19.26
C ALA A 32 27.07 30.94 -20.74
N ASN A 33 27.99 30.98 -21.69
CA ASN A 33 27.68 31.13 -23.13
C ASN A 33 27.61 29.82 -23.91
N GLY A 34 27.61 28.67 -23.24
CA GLY A 34 27.33 27.38 -23.86
C GLY A 34 28.39 26.82 -24.80
N LEU A 35 29.59 27.44 -24.88
CA LEU A 35 30.69 26.94 -25.68
C LEU A 35 31.60 25.96 -24.93
N ASN A 36 31.26 25.65 -23.68
CA ASN A 36 32.02 24.70 -22.87
C ASN A 36 31.55 23.28 -23.15
N PHE A 37 32.48 22.39 -23.30
CA PHE A 37 32.17 20.96 -23.30
C PHE A 37 31.65 20.58 -21.91
N LEU A 38 30.45 20.06 -21.86
CA LEU A 38 29.87 19.44 -20.68
C LEU A 38 30.20 17.95 -20.74
N PRO A 39 31.10 17.44 -19.87
CA PRO A 39 31.34 16.00 -19.78
C PRO A 39 30.10 15.37 -19.14
N LEU A 40 29.15 14.96 -19.97
CA LEU A 40 28.01 14.15 -19.56
C LEU A 40 28.45 12.70 -19.48
N GLU A 41 28.02 12.02 -18.43
CA GLU A 41 28.16 10.56 -18.39
C GLU A 41 27.35 9.98 -19.56
N GLU A 42 27.92 8.98 -20.21
CA GLU A 42 27.19 8.19 -21.19
C GLU A 42 26.11 7.44 -20.42
N GLU A 43 24.87 7.50 -20.81
CA GLU A 43 23.68 6.94 -20.22
C GLU A 43 23.11 7.68 -18.99
N ALA A 44 21.80 7.89 -19.03
CA ALA A 44 21.06 8.40 -17.89
C ALA A 44 20.87 7.32 -16.83
N ARG A 45 21.21 7.63 -15.59
CA ARG A 45 21.04 6.71 -14.46
C ARG A 45 19.62 6.75 -13.92
N ASN A 46 19.13 5.58 -13.53
CA ASN A 46 17.85 5.43 -12.92
C ASN A 46 17.85 5.94 -11.47
N THR A 47 16.96 6.85 -11.11
CA THR A 47 16.87 7.44 -9.76
C THR A 47 15.58 7.08 -9.02
N TYR A 48 14.71 6.27 -9.61
CA TYR A 48 13.49 5.81 -8.95
C TYR A 48 13.65 4.38 -8.41
N PRO A 49 13.00 4.08 -7.27
CA PRO A 49 13.11 2.77 -6.65
C PRO A 49 12.34 1.72 -7.46
N VAL A 50 12.95 0.54 -7.58
CA VAL A 50 12.32 -0.68 -8.11
C VAL A 50 12.30 -1.69 -6.98
N PHE A 51 11.16 -1.87 -6.34
CA PHE A 51 11.02 -2.74 -5.18
C PHE A 51 9.62 -3.34 -5.11
N HIS A 52 9.50 -4.65 -5.22
CA HIS A 52 8.24 -5.40 -5.27
C HIS A 52 8.32 -6.70 -4.46
N PRO A 53 8.48 -6.59 -3.13
CA PRO A 53 8.75 -7.75 -2.27
C PRO A 53 7.56 -8.69 -2.10
N VAL A 54 6.32 -8.25 -2.30
CA VAL A 54 5.14 -9.11 -2.17
C VAL A 54 4.94 -9.94 -3.42
N LEU A 55 5.14 -9.35 -4.60
CA LEU A 55 5.11 -10.10 -5.86
C LEU A 55 6.16 -11.20 -5.89
N ASP A 56 7.33 -10.99 -5.29
CA ASP A 56 8.38 -12.02 -5.18
C ASP A 56 7.97 -13.21 -4.30
N MET A 57 6.98 -13.03 -3.42
CA MET A 57 6.48 -14.09 -2.54
C MET A 57 5.26 -14.83 -3.11
N ILE A 58 4.60 -14.28 -4.12
CA ILE A 58 3.41 -14.86 -4.74
C ILE A 58 3.82 -15.58 -6.02
N PRO A 59 3.68 -16.90 -6.11
CA PRO A 59 3.99 -17.62 -7.32
C PRO A 59 3.03 -17.25 -8.45
N ARG A 60 3.58 -17.10 -9.66
CA ARG A 60 2.81 -16.93 -10.88
C ARG A 60 2.60 -18.27 -11.54
N VAL A 61 1.39 -18.50 -11.97
CA VAL A 61 0.99 -19.74 -12.62
C VAL A 61 0.13 -19.45 -13.85
N THR A 62 0.25 -20.27 -14.85
CA THR A 62 -0.65 -20.24 -16.01
C THR A 62 -1.81 -21.20 -15.79
N PRO A 63 -2.98 -20.98 -16.42
CA PRO A 63 -4.10 -21.93 -16.34
C PRO A 63 -3.71 -23.34 -16.77
N GLU A 64 -2.82 -23.50 -17.74
CA GLU A 64 -2.31 -24.79 -18.22
C GLU A 64 -1.56 -25.56 -17.13
N GLU A 65 -0.72 -24.89 -16.34
CA GLU A 65 -0.01 -25.50 -15.21
C GLU A 65 -0.96 -25.99 -14.13
N LEU A 66 -2.15 -25.39 -14.05
CA LEU A 66 -3.23 -25.81 -13.16
C LEU A 66 -4.13 -26.90 -13.74
N GLY A 67 -3.85 -27.36 -14.97
CA GLY A 67 -4.67 -28.35 -15.66
C GLY A 67 -5.99 -27.80 -16.19
N HIS A 68 -6.11 -26.49 -16.37
CA HIS A 68 -7.26 -25.83 -16.97
C HIS A 68 -6.98 -25.47 -18.44
N GLU A 69 -8.03 -25.44 -19.26
CA GLU A 69 -7.90 -24.88 -20.60
C GLU A 69 -7.69 -23.38 -20.53
N VAL A 70 -6.82 -22.86 -21.41
CA VAL A 70 -6.61 -21.42 -21.57
C VAL A 70 -7.85 -20.82 -22.21
N GLY A 71 -8.60 -20.05 -21.47
CA GLY A 71 -9.81 -19.41 -21.97
C GLY A 71 -10.73 -18.94 -20.85
N GLY A 72 -11.72 -18.14 -21.21
CA GLY A 72 -12.66 -17.58 -20.25
C GLY A 72 -12.23 -16.25 -19.68
N LEU A 73 -13.17 -15.60 -19.00
CA LEU A 73 -12.98 -14.28 -18.37
C LEU A 73 -12.72 -14.38 -16.85
N THR A 74 -12.82 -15.61 -16.31
CA THR A 74 -12.75 -15.85 -14.86
C THR A 74 -11.88 -17.05 -14.56
N ALA A 75 -11.01 -16.91 -13.57
CA ALA A 75 -10.38 -18.04 -12.90
C ALA A 75 -11.36 -18.62 -11.88
N THR A 76 -11.50 -19.95 -11.83
CA THR A 76 -12.45 -20.63 -10.94
C THR A 76 -11.76 -21.78 -10.24
N TRP A 77 -11.87 -21.84 -8.91
CA TRP A 77 -11.31 -22.93 -8.11
C TRP A 77 -12.29 -23.45 -7.09
N LYS A 78 -12.06 -24.67 -6.62
CA LYS A 78 -12.90 -25.32 -5.62
C LYS A 78 -12.15 -25.46 -4.31
N GLN A 79 -12.87 -25.19 -3.23
CA GLN A 79 -12.41 -25.33 -1.87
C GLN A 79 -13.22 -26.42 -1.17
N ILE A 80 -12.55 -27.30 -0.42
CA ILE A 80 -13.19 -28.20 0.50
C ILE A 80 -13.24 -27.50 1.85
N LEU A 81 -14.44 -27.25 2.33
CA LEU A 81 -14.64 -26.66 3.65
C LEU A 81 -14.48 -27.74 4.72
N THR A 82 -14.41 -27.33 5.99
CA THR A 82 -14.29 -28.27 7.11
C THR A 82 -15.36 -29.34 7.03
N PRO A 83 -14.99 -30.62 7.04
CA PRO A 83 -15.97 -31.71 7.07
C PRO A 83 -16.94 -31.48 8.22
N GLY A 84 -18.21 -31.35 7.88
CA GLY A 84 -19.27 -31.08 8.85
C GLY A 84 -19.82 -32.37 9.43
N GLY A 85 -20.22 -32.28 10.66
CA GLY A 85 -20.96 -33.33 11.35
C GLY A 85 -20.52 -33.48 12.80
N ASN A 86 -21.46 -33.34 13.73
CA ASN A 86 -21.26 -33.79 15.10
C ASN A 86 -21.25 -35.33 15.13
N VAL A 87 -20.23 -35.92 14.56
CA VAL A 87 -20.09 -37.37 14.55
C VAL A 87 -19.36 -37.76 15.82
N LEU A 88 -20.05 -38.45 16.70
CA LEU A 88 -19.41 -39.04 17.88
C LEU A 88 -18.50 -40.20 17.44
N PRO A 89 -17.27 -40.27 17.91
CA PRO A 89 -16.33 -41.30 17.47
C PRO A 89 -16.69 -42.71 17.98
N SER A 90 -17.51 -42.81 19.05
CA SER A 90 -17.95 -44.10 19.57
C SER A 90 -19.18 -44.62 18.81
N VAL A 91 -19.07 -45.87 18.38
CA VAL A 91 -20.16 -46.56 17.68
C VAL A 91 -20.58 -47.73 18.53
N PRO A 92 -21.87 -47.88 18.89
CA PRO A 92 -22.37 -49.08 19.58
C PRO A 92 -22.12 -50.35 18.79
N GLU A 93 -21.97 -51.48 19.49
CA GLU A 93 -21.79 -52.77 18.83
C GLU A 93 -22.94 -53.07 17.87
N GLY A 94 -22.62 -53.49 16.66
CA GLY A 94 -23.58 -53.80 15.61
C GLY A 94 -24.18 -52.58 14.91
N SER A 95 -23.77 -51.35 15.22
CA SER A 95 -24.25 -50.11 14.60
C SER A 95 -23.22 -49.51 13.63
N ARG A 96 -23.67 -48.58 12.78
CA ARG A 96 -22.79 -47.74 11.97
C ARG A 96 -22.87 -46.30 12.45
N ASN A 97 -21.78 -45.57 12.31
CA ASN A 97 -21.76 -44.15 12.62
C ASN A 97 -22.47 -43.35 11.51
N ALA A 98 -22.84 -42.11 11.81
CA ALA A 98 -23.42 -41.19 10.84
C ALA A 98 -22.40 -40.84 9.74
N TYR A 99 -22.91 -40.58 8.54
CA TYR A 99 -22.07 -40.12 7.44
C TYR A 99 -21.61 -38.67 7.69
N ILE A 100 -20.35 -38.40 7.39
CA ILE A 100 -19.84 -37.04 7.37
C ILE A 100 -20.27 -36.34 6.08
N ASN A 101 -20.59 -35.05 6.15
CA ASN A 101 -20.79 -34.21 5.00
C ASN A 101 -19.47 -33.51 4.66
N ILE A 102 -19.10 -33.51 3.38
CA ILE A 102 -17.93 -32.78 2.86
C ILE A 102 -18.45 -31.59 2.02
N PRO A 103 -18.68 -30.44 2.68
CA PRO A 103 -19.13 -29.26 1.96
C PRO A 103 -18.01 -28.73 1.05
N THR A 104 -18.35 -28.40 -0.18
CA THR A 104 -17.44 -27.79 -1.13
C THR A 104 -17.96 -26.42 -1.52
N ARG A 105 -17.06 -25.51 -1.83
CA ARG A 105 -17.35 -24.19 -2.37
C ARG A 105 -16.60 -23.98 -3.67
N THR A 106 -17.25 -23.34 -4.61
CA THR A 106 -16.62 -22.81 -5.82
C THR A 106 -16.42 -21.31 -5.66
N THR A 107 -15.20 -20.84 -5.85
CA THR A 107 -14.84 -19.43 -5.84
C THR A 107 -14.33 -19.07 -7.23
N SER A 108 -14.57 -17.83 -7.64
CA SER A 108 -14.11 -17.32 -8.94
C SER A 108 -13.59 -15.90 -8.78
N ALA A 109 -12.66 -15.51 -9.64
CA ALA A 109 -12.17 -14.15 -9.77
C ALA A 109 -12.01 -13.79 -11.25
N ASN A 110 -12.33 -12.57 -11.62
CA ASN A 110 -12.19 -12.12 -12.99
C ASN A 110 -10.75 -11.78 -13.31
N TYR A 111 -10.29 -12.13 -14.51
CA TYR A 111 -9.03 -11.64 -15.03
C TYR A 111 -9.11 -10.14 -15.31
N VAL A 112 -8.05 -9.45 -14.96
CA VAL A 112 -7.89 -8.01 -15.19
C VAL A 112 -6.68 -7.79 -16.08
N THR A 113 -6.83 -6.94 -17.07
CA THR A 113 -5.72 -6.53 -17.94
C THR A 113 -5.05 -5.32 -17.33
N LEU A 114 -3.80 -5.46 -16.95
CA LEU A 114 -2.95 -4.36 -16.51
C LEU A 114 -2.01 -3.98 -17.64
N GLY A 115 -1.75 -2.70 -17.81
CA GLY A 115 -0.85 -2.26 -18.87
C GLY A 115 -0.38 -0.83 -18.71
N VAL A 116 0.78 -0.56 -19.29
CA VAL A 116 1.38 0.78 -19.34
C VAL A 116 1.88 1.05 -20.75
N ASP A 117 1.48 2.18 -21.28
CA ASP A 117 1.91 2.65 -22.60
C ASP A 117 2.98 3.73 -22.47
N ALA A 118 3.89 3.76 -23.44
CA ALA A 118 4.82 4.86 -23.63
C ALA A 118 4.94 5.23 -25.09
N ALA A 119 5.26 6.48 -25.32
CA ALA A 119 5.45 7.04 -26.64
C ALA A 119 6.80 7.77 -26.71
N VAL A 120 7.57 7.50 -27.76
CA VAL A 120 8.85 8.16 -28.04
C VAL A 120 8.80 8.79 -29.41
N THR A 121 9.08 10.10 -29.50
CA THR A 121 9.09 10.80 -30.78
C THR A 121 10.33 10.43 -31.61
N PHE A 122 10.22 10.46 -32.94
CA PHE A 122 11.35 10.23 -33.84
C PHE A 122 12.49 11.23 -33.61
N GLU A 123 12.13 12.48 -33.29
CA GLU A 123 13.08 13.53 -32.96
C GLU A 123 13.88 13.21 -31.71
N SER A 124 13.21 12.74 -30.64
CA SER A 124 13.87 12.32 -29.39
C SER A 124 14.80 11.13 -29.62
N GLN A 125 14.39 10.15 -30.43
CA GLN A 125 15.24 9.02 -30.78
C GLN A 125 16.46 9.44 -31.55
N SER A 126 16.31 10.33 -32.54
CA SER A 126 17.42 10.85 -33.33
C SER A 126 18.37 11.71 -32.48
N ALA A 127 17.85 12.51 -31.55
CA ALA A 127 18.64 13.33 -30.65
C ALA A 127 19.37 12.50 -29.57
N GLY A 128 18.89 11.32 -29.25
CA GLY A 128 19.49 10.40 -28.28
C GLY A 128 20.64 9.55 -28.86
N VAL A 129 20.82 9.55 -30.18
CA VAL A 129 21.88 8.73 -30.81
C VAL A 129 23.27 9.14 -30.29
N GLY A 130 23.99 8.18 -29.74
CA GLY A 130 25.32 8.40 -29.16
C GLY A 130 25.34 8.80 -27.68
N PHE A 131 24.15 9.00 -27.07
CA PHE A 131 24.06 9.30 -25.64
C PHE A 131 23.22 8.25 -24.90
N ASN A 132 21.99 7.97 -25.34
CA ASN A 132 21.09 7.02 -24.70
C ASN A 132 20.13 6.40 -25.71
N ASP A 133 19.82 5.11 -25.54
CA ASP A 133 18.72 4.46 -26.25
C ASP A 133 17.38 4.85 -25.59
N ASN A 134 16.77 5.92 -26.06
CA ASN A 134 15.51 6.43 -25.53
C ASN A 134 14.36 5.41 -25.65
N LEU A 135 14.42 4.52 -26.65
CA LEU A 135 13.41 3.47 -26.83
C LEU A 135 13.58 2.35 -25.80
N GLY A 136 14.83 1.91 -25.60
CA GLY A 136 15.18 0.91 -24.56
C GLY A 136 14.86 1.42 -23.16
N THR A 137 15.22 2.67 -22.87
CA THR A 137 14.92 3.32 -21.57
C THR A 137 13.41 3.42 -21.33
N ALA A 138 12.62 3.81 -22.34
CA ALA A 138 11.16 3.86 -22.23
C ALA A 138 10.53 2.49 -22.00
N ASN A 139 11.08 1.43 -22.61
CA ASN A 139 10.62 0.06 -22.37
C ASN A 139 10.91 -0.41 -20.95
N LEU A 140 12.11 -0.16 -20.44
CA LEU A 140 12.48 -0.51 -19.06
C LEU A 140 11.64 0.28 -18.05
N ALA A 141 11.45 1.57 -18.28
CA ALA A 141 10.62 2.41 -17.43
C ALA A 141 9.17 1.93 -17.35
N LYS A 142 8.56 1.54 -18.48
CA LYS A 142 7.20 0.97 -18.50
C LYS A 142 7.10 -0.31 -17.66
N LEU A 143 8.05 -1.22 -17.84
CA LEU A 143 8.06 -2.48 -17.08
C LEU A 143 8.14 -2.21 -15.59
N ASN A 144 9.03 -1.32 -15.16
CA ASN A 144 9.17 -0.98 -13.75
C ASN A 144 7.92 -0.30 -13.18
N VAL A 145 7.26 0.56 -13.95
CA VAL A 145 5.99 1.18 -13.54
C VAL A 145 4.89 0.12 -13.42
N LEU A 146 4.79 -0.80 -14.39
CA LEU A 146 3.81 -1.88 -14.36
C LEU A 146 4.00 -2.78 -13.12
N LEU A 147 5.23 -3.22 -12.85
CA LEU A 147 5.53 -4.04 -11.66
C LEU A 147 5.20 -3.33 -10.35
N ASN A 148 5.48 -2.02 -10.25
CA ASN A 148 5.11 -1.25 -9.07
C ASN A 148 3.60 -1.08 -8.90
N LEU A 149 2.85 -0.93 -9.99
CA LEU A 149 1.39 -0.87 -9.94
C LEU A 149 0.79 -2.22 -9.55
N GLU A 150 1.29 -3.28 -10.12
CA GLU A 150 0.90 -4.65 -9.84
C GLU A 150 1.18 -5.04 -8.38
N GLU A 151 2.36 -4.68 -7.83
CA GLU A 151 2.68 -4.87 -6.43
C GLU A 151 1.62 -4.23 -5.51
N ARG A 152 1.24 -2.99 -5.81
CA ARG A 152 0.22 -2.30 -5.02
C ARG A 152 -1.16 -2.93 -5.18
N MET A 153 -1.51 -3.35 -6.39
CA MET A 153 -2.78 -4.01 -6.64
C MET A 153 -2.84 -5.38 -5.97
N SER A 154 -1.74 -6.13 -5.96
CA SER A 154 -1.67 -7.42 -5.27
C SER A 154 -1.87 -7.28 -3.75
N ILE A 155 -1.56 -6.11 -3.17
CA ILE A 155 -1.80 -5.83 -1.75
C ILE A 155 -3.21 -5.26 -1.51
N PHE A 156 -3.63 -4.25 -2.27
CA PHE A 156 -4.81 -3.40 -1.96
C PHE A 156 -5.96 -3.54 -2.93
N GLY A 157 -5.78 -4.24 -4.04
CA GLY A 157 -6.84 -4.38 -5.04
C GLY A 157 -8.17 -4.77 -4.40
N ASN A 158 -9.26 -4.20 -4.86
CA ASN A 158 -10.60 -4.47 -4.38
C ASN A 158 -11.61 -4.38 -5.53
N SER A 159 -12.08 -5.53 -5.99
CA SER A 159 -13.08 -5.61 -7.05
C SER A 159 -14.46 -5.07 -6.63
N GLY A 160 -14.72 -5.03 -5.34
CA GLY A 160 -15.93 -4.46 -4.77
C GLY A 160 -17.23 -5.18 -5.04
N ASN A 161 -17.19 -6.32 -5.66
CA ASN A 161 -18.40 -6.97 -6.11
C ASN A 161 -18.59 -8.39 -5.55
N ALA A 162 -19.07 -8.45 -4.31
CA ALA A 162 -19.43 -9.72 -3.67
C ALA A 162 -20.54 -10.50 -4.40
N SER A 163 -21.33 -9.85 -5.27
CA SER A 163 -22.45 -10.49 -5.96
C SER A 163 -22.03 -11.34 -7.17
N THR A 164 -20.83 -11.16 -7.69
CA THR A 164 -20.31 -11.87 -8.88
C THR A 164 -19.28 -12.95 -8.55
N GLY A 165 -19.17 -13.34 -7.29
CA GLY A 165 -18.21 -14.37 -6.87
C GLY A 165 -16.84 -13.83 -6.46
N ASN A 166 -16.55 -12.57 -6.72
CA ASN A 166 -15.37 -11.88 -6.20
C ASN A 166 -15.51 -11.62 -4.70
N ASN A 167 -14.40 -11.55 -3.99
CA ASN A 167 -14.40 -11.33 -2.53
C ASN A 167 -14.22 -9.87 -2.12
N GLY A 168 -14.34 -8.96 -3.05
CA GLY A 168 -14.31 -7.54 -2.79
C GLY A 168 -15.29 -7.10 -1.72
N PHE A 169 -14.96 -6.12 -0.94
CA PHE A 169 -15.81 -5.58 0.11
C PHE A 169 -16.03 -4.08 -0.08
N LEU A 170 -17.17 -3.63 0.40
CA LEU A 170 -17.51 -2.23 0.51
C LEU A 170 -17.37 -1.80 1.97
N LEU A 171 -16.67 -0.71 2.23
CA LEU A 171 -16.62 -0.14 3.58
C LEU A 171 -17.97 0.45 4.00
N ALA A 172 -18.87 0.68 3.04
CA ALA A 172 -20.18 1.27 3.23
C ALA A 172 -20.10 2.60 4.01
N VAL A 173 -21.06 2.90 4.88
CA VAL A 173 -21.04 4.15 5.67
C VAL A 173 -20.02 4.04 6.79
N THR A 174 -19.16 5.04 6.92
CA THR A 174 -18.24 5.15 8.04
C THR A 174 -19.00 5.24 9.38
N ASN A 175 -18.52 4.56 10.40
CA ASN A 175 -19.15 4.62 11.72
C ASN A 175 -19.06 6.04 12.29
N THR A 176 -20.07 6.44 13.06
CA THR A 176 -20.12 7.76 13.69
C THR A 176 -18.98 7.89 14.73
N PRO A 177 -18.13 8.91 14.63
CA PRO A 177 -17.08 9.14 15.61
C PRO A 177 -17.63 9.70 16.93
N THR A 178 -16.89 9.49 17.99
CA THR A 178 -17.14 10.10 19.31
C THR A 178 -15.99 11.04 19.66
N LEU A 179 -16.31 12.20 20.18
CA LEU A 179 -15.35 13.22 20.60
C LEU A 179 -15.25 13.31 22.11
N THR A 180 -14.02 13.47 22.60
CA THR A 180 -13.74 13.71 24.01
C THR A 180 -12.72 14.84 24.12
N LEU A 181 -12.95 15.77 25.01
CA LEU A 181 -12.01 16.86 25.27
C LEU A 181 -10.75 16.35 25.96
N LYS A 182 -9.60 16.85 25.53
CA LYS A 182 -8.28 16.59 26.11
C LYS A 182 -7.57 17.89 26.42
N THR A 183 -6.65 17.84 27.37
CA THR A 183 -5.75 18.95 27.69
C THR A 183 -4.54 18.93 26.76
N GLY A 184 -4.02 20.08 26.42
CA GLY A 184 -2.87 20.23 25.51
C GLY A 184 -3.33 20.36 24.05
N GLY A 185 -3.08 21.49 23.46
CA GLY A 185 -3.52 21.85 22.11
C GLY A 185 -3.77 23.34 22.01
N SER A 186 -4.13 23.81 20.84
CA SER A 186 -4.33 25.24 20.53
C SER A 186 -5.75 25.56 20.07
N ILE A 187 -6.73 24.69 20.30
CA ILE A 187 -8.12 24.96 19.96
C ILE A 187 -8.61 26.12 20.85
N PRO A 188 -9.13 27.22 20.27
CA PRO A 188 -9.62 28.34 21.05
C PRO A 188 -10.77 27.97 21.99
N GLY A 189 -10.82 28.58 23.17
CA GLY A 189 -11.93 28.40 24.09
C GLY A 189 -13.26 28.88 23.48
N ALA A 190 -14.36 28.30 23.92
CA ALA A 190 -15.71 28.54 23.42
C ALA A 190 -15.95 28.13 21.94
N THR A 191 -15.02 27.40 21.33
CA THR A 191 -15.23 26.83 19.99
C THR A 191 -16.00 25.53 20.09
N ASN A 192 -17.08 25.40 19.35
CA ASN A 192 -17.81 24.15 19.17
C ASN A 192 -17.11 23.34 18.07
N VAL A 193 -16.81 22.09 18.36
CA VAL A 193 -16.13 21.20 17.43
C VAL A 193 -16.99 19.97 17.20
N SER A 194 -17.24 19.65 15.95
CA SER A 194 -17.78 18.39 15.50
C SER A 194 -16.93 17.83 14.35
N VAL A 195 -16.96 16.54 14.18
CA VAL A 195 -16.10 15.84 13.22
C VAL A 195 -16.93 14.88 12.38
N PHE A 196 -16.64 14.87 11.10
CA PHE A 196 -17.10 13.87 10.15
C PHE A 196 -15.90 13.08 9.67
N LEU A 197 -16.06 11.79 9.52
CA LEU A 197 -15.01 10.89 9.05
C LEU A 197 -15.42 10.21 7.77
N VAL A 198 -14.43 9.94 6.93
CA VAL A 198 -14.54 9.11 5.75
C VAL A 198 -13.48 8.01 5.87
N ALA A 199 -13.91 6.76 6.02
CA ALA A 199 -13.00 5.63 6.06
C ALA A 199 -12.35 5.40 4.70
N LEU A 200 -11.06 5.10 4.71
CA LEU A 200 -10.23 4.89 3.53
C LEU A 200 -9.78 3.43 3.45
N THR A 201 -9.80 2.88 2.25
CA THR A 201 -9.11 1.62 1.92
C THR A 201 -7.60 1.86 1.82
N GLY A 202 -6.81 0.80 1.60
CA GLY A 202 -5.38 0.93 1.32
C GLY A 202 -5.08 1.83 0.11
N TRP A 203 -5.86 1.72 -0.95
CA TRP A 203 -5.79 2.62 -2.10
C TRP A 203 -6.11 4.07 -1.73
N GLY A 204 -7.14 4.28 -0.92
CA GLY A 204 -7.53 5.61 -0.48
C GLY A 204 -6.43 6.31 0.34
N VAL A 205 -5.80 5.59 1.26
CA VAL A 205 -4.67 6.11 2.04
C VAL A 205 -3.46 6.38 1.15
N TYR A 206 -3.12 5.44 0.26
CA TYR A 206 -2.01 5.62 -0.67
C TYR A 206 -2.21 6.85 -1.55
N ASN A 207 -3.38 7.03 -2.14
CA ASN A 207 -3.70 8.20 -2.96
C ASN A 207 -3.62 9.48 -2.12
N ALA A 208 -4.14 9.45 -0.90
CA ALA A 208 -4.09 10.57 0.01
C ALA A 208 -2.65 10.99 0.37
N GLN A 209 -1.76 10.04 0.57
CA GLN A 209 -0.36 10.30 0.92
C GLN A 209 0.47 10.79 -0.27
N ASN A 210 0.20 10.30 -1.47
CA ASN A 210 1.03 10.60 -2.65
C ASN A 210 0.57 11.81 -3.46
N PHE A 211 -0.70 12.15 -3.43
CA PHE A 211 -1.20 13.34 -4.13
C PHE A 211 -1.18 14.62 -3.28
N GLY A 212 -0.64 14.56 -2.08
CA GLY A 212 -0.11 15.65 -1.26
C GLY A 212 -1.05 16.83 -1.02
N ALA A 213 -0.47 18.00 -0.82
CA ALA A 213 -1.11 19.23 -0.36
C ALA A 213 -2.22 19.81 -1.27
N ASN A 214 -2.41 19.25 -2.46
CA ASN A 214 -3.51 19.63 -3.36
C ASN A 214 -4.77 18.78 -3.18
N LEU A 215 -4.85 18.03 -2.10
CA LEU A 215 -6.03 17.32 -1.69
C LEU A 215 -7.12 18.31 -1.24
N THR A 216 -7.55 19.12 -2.19
CA THR A 216 -8.87 19.72 -2.10
C THR A 216 -9.85 18.57 -2.15
N ALA A 217 -10.19 18.20 -1.04
CA ALA A 217 -10.98 17.17 -0.47
C ALA A 217 -11.82 16.21 -1.33
N PRO A 218 -12.58 16.52 -2.33
CA PRO A 218 -13.32 15.50 -3.07
C PRO A 218 -12.42 14.61 -3.95
N GLY A 219 -11.23 15.06 -4.29
CA GLY A 219 -10.34 14.34 -5.21
C GLY A 219 -9.57 13.19 -4.60
N ILE A 220 -9.44 13.15 -3.27
CA ILE A 220 -8.53 12.19 -2.60
C ILE A 220 -8.92 10.76 -2.88
N ALA A 221 -10.19 10.55 -3.06
CA ALA A 221 -10.64 9.24 -2.81
C ALA A 221 -11.88 8.89 -3.61
N GLN A 222 -12.30 9.79 -4.45
CA GLN A 222 -13.25 9.48 -5.48
C GLN A 222 -12.56 8.63 -6.55
N GLN A 223 -13.35 7.99 -7.37
CA GLN A 223 -12.86 7.26 -8.51
C GLN A 223 -11.96 8.16 -9.37
N ILE A 224 -10.81 7.63 -9.73
CA ILE A 224 -9.92 8.28 -10.66
C ILE A 224 -10.35 7.85 -12.06
N SER A 225 -10.86 8.80 -12.85
CA SER A 225 -11.15 8.56 -14.25
C SER A 225 -10.09 9.22 -15.11
N TYR A 226 -9.58 8.48 -16.08
CA TYR A 226 -8.69 9.03 -17.10
C TYR A 226 -9.12 8.51 -18.47
N THR A 227 -8.83 9.30 -19.49
CA THR A 227 -9.06 8.90 -20.88
C THR A 227 -7.77 8.27 -21.42
N SER A 228 -7.87 7.04 -21.85
CA SER A 228 -6.76 6.33 -22.49
C SER A 228 -6.42 6.94 -23.85
N ALA A 229 -5.27 6.58 -24.41
CA ALA A 229 -4.78 7.11 -25.69
C ALA A 229 -5.72 6.82 -26.87
N ASP A 230 -6.53 5.79 -26.79
CA ASP A 230 -7.55 5.41 -27.78
C ASP A 230 -8.93 6.04 -27.52
N GLY A 231 -9.04 6.93 -26.54
CA GLY A 231 -10.25 7.69 -26.23
C GLY A 231 -11.23 6.99 -25.27
N ASN A 232 -10.90 5.81 -24.75
CA ASN A 232 -11.73 5.12 -23.76
C ASN A 232 -11.54 5.73 -22.36
N THR A 233 -12.61 5.87 -21.61
CA THR A 233 -12.53 6.32 -20.21
C THR A 233 -12.38 5.11 -19.31
N VAL A 234 -11.28 5.08 -18.56
CA VAL A 234 -11.00 4.09 -17.53
C VAL A 234 -11.24 4.72 -16.15
N THR A 235 -11.95 4.02 -15.31
CA THR A 235 -12.26 4.47 -13.95
C THR A 235 -11.72 3.47 -12.94
N LEU A 236 -10.85 3.92 -12.06
CA LEU A 236 -10.28 3.14 -10.97
C LEU A 236 -11.03 3.40 -9.66
N ALA A 237 -10.99 2.43 -8.75
CA ALA A 237 -11.56 2.59 -7.42
C ALA A 237 -10.92 3.77 -6.68
N GLY A 238 -11.74 4.58 -6.03
CA GLY A 238 -11.24 5.75 -5.30
C GLY A 238 -10.69 5.43 -3.92
N GLY A 239 -11.30 4.50 -3.24
CA GLY A 239 -10.88 4.05 -1.92
C GLY A 239 -11.55 4.74 -0.73
N THR A 240 -12.66 5.50 -0.92
CA THR A 240 -13.42 6.10 0.18
C THR A 240 -14.75 5.43 0.43
N ALA A 241 -15.08 5.23 1.72
CA ALA A 241 -16.43 4.93 2.14
C ALA A 241 -17.34 6.17 2.09
N LYS A 242 -18.63 5.96 2.31
CA LYS A 242 -19.55 7.08 2.60
C LYS A 242 -19.15 7.77 3.89
N ILE A 243 -19.36 9.08 3.91
CA ILE A 243 -19.13 9.90 5.10
C ILE A 243 -19.95 9.41 6.30
N SER A 244 -19.39 9.52 7.50
CA SER A 244 -20.09 9.26 8.75
C SER A 244 -21.20 10.29 9.00
N LEU A 245 -22.11 9.98 9.90
CA LEU A 245 -22.90 11.00 10.58
C LEU A 245 -21.98 11.91 11.39
N ALA A 246 -22.47 13.09 11.73
CA ALA A 246 -21.75 14.01 12.61
C ALA A 246 -21.46 13.35 13.96
N SER A 247 -20.28 13.61 14.49
CA SER A 247 -19.97 13.27 15.89
C SER A 247 -20.86 14.06 16.86
N ASN A 248 -20.77 13.72 18.14
CA ASN A 248 -21.22 14.62 19.19
C ASN A 248 -20.47 15.97 19.10
N VAL A 249 -21.14 17.06 19.45
CA VAL A 249 -20.50 18.36 19.55
C VAL A 249 -19.82 18.48 20.90
N VAL A 250 -18.57 18.94 20.91
CA VAL A 250 -17.84 19.30 22.14
C VAL A 250 -17.47 20.77 22.09
N THR A 251 -17.69 21.47 23.20
CA THR A 251 -17.31 22.88 23.31
C THR A 251 -16.01 22.98 24.08
N ALA A 252 -15.00 23.53 23.44
CA ALA A 252 -13.71 23.78 24.08
C ALA A 252 -13.90 24.76 25.24
N THR A 253 -13.46 24.41 26.44
CA THR A 253 -13.52 25.27 27.62
C THR A 253 -12.12 25.46 28.18
N GLY A 254 -11.76 26.69 28.51
CA GLY A 254 -10.52 26.97 29.26
C GLY A 254 -9.23 27.19 28.46
N GLY A 255 -9.31 27.57 27.21
CA GLY A 255 -8.22 28.26 26.50
C GLY A 255 -7.29 27.44 25.61
N THR A 256 -6.86 26.25 25.97
CA THR A 256 -5.99 25.43 25.12
C THR A 256 -6.40 23.97 25.23
N LEU A 257 -7.23 23.52 24.33
CA LEU A 257 -7.77 22.16 24.36
C LEU A 257 -7.50 21.44 23.06
N ALA A 258 -7.37 20.14 23.17
CA ALA A 258 -7.36 19.20 22.07
C ALA A 258 -8.65 18.37 22.11
N VAL A 259 -8.98 17.74 21.00
CA VAL A 259 -10.12 16.84 20.88
C VAL A 259 -9.61 15.46 20.49
N GLU A 260 -9.88 14.47 21.33
CA GLU A 260 -9.68 13.07 20.99
C GLU A 260 -10.86 12.58 20.17
N VAL A 261 -10.58 12.06 19.01
CA VAL A 261 -11.56 11.41 18.13
C VAL A 261 -11.38 9.91 18.25
N LYS A 262 -12.50 9.19 18.44
CA LYS A 262 -12.51 7.74 18.46
C LYS A 262 -13.63 7.24 17.54
N VAL A 263 -13.32 6.27 16.69
CA VAL A 263 -14.25 5.61 15.78
C VAL A 263 -14.09 4.10 15.87
N ALA A 264 -15.18 3.36 15.77
CA ALA A 264 -15.11 1.92 15.63
C ALA A 264 -14.70 1.59 14.18
N ALA A 265 -13.52 1.02 13.98
CA ALA A 265 -13.04 0.64 12.66
C ALA A 265 -13.88 -0.49 12.07
N LYS A 266 -14.01 -0.48 10.74
CA LYS A 266 -14.51 -1.62 9.97
C LYS A 266 -13.34 -2.40 9.41
N PRO A 267 -13.45 -3.73 9.27
CA PRO A 267 -12.44 -4.52 8.58
C PRO A 267 -12.15 -3.91 7.19
N GLY A 268 -10.86 -3.81 6.82
CA GLY A 268 -10.44 -3.19 5.57
C GLY A 268 -10.30 -1.67 5.60
N THR A 269 -10.52 -1.03 6.73
CA THR A 269 -10.20 0.39 6.92
C THR A 269 -8.75 0.54 7.32
N PHE A 270 -8.01 1.36 6.58
CA PHE A 270 -6.58 1.64 6.82
C PHE A 270 -6.32 3.09 7.23
N GLY A 271 -7.32 3.93 7.14
CA GLY A 271 -7.22 5.32 7.56
C GLY A 271 -8.55 6.05 7.47
N TYR A 272 -8.53 7.30 7.89
CA TYR A 272 -9.67 8.18 7.91
C TYR A 272 -9.31 9.56 7.36
N ALA A 273 -10.09 10.06 6.41
CA ALA A 273 -10.09 11.46 6.05
C ALA A 273 -11.00 12.20 7.04
N VAL A 274 -10.46 13.24 7.66
CA VAL A 274 -11.08 13.95 8.77
C VAL A 274 -11.58 15.31 8.30
N TYR A 275 -12.82 15.61 8.59
CA TYR A 275 -13.47 16.89 8.31
C TYR A 275 -14.01 17.47 9.61
N ILE A 276 -13.70 18.73 9.87
CA ILE A 276 -14.06 19.43 11.11
C ILE A 276 -15.06 20.55 10.79
N ASP A 277 -16.19 20.55 11.48
CA ASP A 277 -17.12 21.68 11.51
C ASP A 277 -17.00 22.41 12.86
N VAL A 278 -16.76 23.70 12.78
CA VAL A 278 -16.65 24.60 13.95
C VAL A 278 -17.75 25.67 13.99
N THR A 279 -18.70 25.60 13.09
CA THR A 279 -19.67 26.69 12.86
C THR A 279 -20.94 26.54 13.65
N ASP A 280 -21.36 25.32 13.99
CA ASP A 280 -22.64 25.10 14.63
C ASP A 280 -22.53 24.36 15.96
N SER A 281 -23.33 24.80 16.93
CA SER A 281 -23.35 24.22 18.28
C SER A 281 -24.39 23.10 18.43
N THR A 282 -25.36 22.96 17.52
CA THR A 282 -26.50 22.06 17.71
C THR A 282 -26.75 21.10 16.57
N THR A 283 -26.49 21.51 15.33
CA THR A 283 -26.72 20.71 14.11
C THR A 283 -25.53 20.80 13.16
N PRO A 284 -24.45 20.04 13.42
CA PRO A 284 -23.30 20.02 12.52
C PRO A 284 -23.71 19.61 11.11
N LEU A 285 -23.24 20.37 10.13
CA LEU A 285 -23.52 20.13 8.72
C LEU A 285 -22.24 19.74 7.98
N ALA A 286 -22.27 18.64 7.27
CA ALA A 286 -21.18 18.21 6.42
C ALA A 286 -20.77 19.26 5.36
N ALA A 287 -21.71 20.14 4.97
CA ALA A 287 -21.46 21.23 4.04
C ALA A 287 -20.55 22.33 4.61
N ASN A 288 -20.46 22.45 5.93
CA ASN A 288 -19.65 23.44 6.63
C ASN A 288 -18.32 22.87 7.12
N ALA A 289 -18.07 21.59 6.92
CA ALA A 289 -16.90 20.92 7.43
C ALA A 289 -15.67 21.15 6.54
N TYR A 290 -14.53 21.39 7.17
CA TYR A 290 -13.23 21.61 6.53
C TYR A 290 -12.37 20.38 6.66
N PHE A 291 -11.62 20.04 5.61
CA PHE A 291 -10.66 18.95 5.64
C PHE A 291 -9.51 19.25 6.59
N ALA A 292 -9.26 18.37 7.55
CA ALA A 292 -8.23 18.51 8.57
C ALA A 292 -7.00 17.63 8.34
N GLY A 293 -7.11 16.59 7.51
CA GLY A 293 -6.02 15.67 7.24
C GLY A 293 -6.46 14.22 7.12
N VAL A 294 -5.49 13.34 6.94
CA VAL A 294 -5.68 11.88 6.91
C VAL A 294 -4.96 11.26 8.08
N TYR A 295 -5.68 10.46 8.86
CA TYR A 295 -5.16 9.73 10.00
C TYR A 295 -5.25 8.24 9.73
N THR A 296 -4.21 7.50 10.07
CA THR A 296 -4.13 6.05 9.85
C THR A 296 -4.51 5.23 11.09
N THR A 297 -4.97 5.90 12.14
CA THR A 297 -5.45 5.28 13.38
C THR A 297 -6.92 5.56 13.60
N SER A 298 -7.64 4.65 14.23
CA SER A 298 -9.06 4.81 14.57
C SER A 298 -9.28 5.65 15.85
N LYS A 299 -8.20 5.99 16.52
CA LYS A 299 -8.17 6.89 17.67
C LYS A 299 -7.01 7.86 17.51
N PHE A 300 -7.30 9.15 17.46
CA PHE A 300 -6.31 10.20 17.25
C PHE A 300 -6.70 11.48 17.97
N ILE A 301 -5.75 12.43 18.08
CA ILE A 301 -5.96 13.70 18.76
C ILE A 301 -5.81 14.83 17.74
N ILE A 302 -6.79 15.71 17.70
CA ILE A 302 -6.75 16.95 16.95
C ILE A 302 -6.32 18.04 17.94
N SER A 303 -5.11 18.54 17.77
CA SER A 303 -4.50 19.55 18.66
C SER A 303 -4.74 20.98 18.21
N SER A 304 -5.08 21.19 16.94
CA SER A 304 -5.35 22.51 16.36
C SER A 304 -6.48 22.42 15.34
N ILE A 305 -7.26 23.49 15.23
CA ILE A 305 -8.16 23.63 14.09
C ILE A 305 -7.32 24.09 12.91
N PRO A 306 -7.42 23.45 11.73
CA PRO A 306 -6.80 23.97 10.54
C PRO A 306 -7.23 25.42 10.38
N ALA A 307 -6.28 26.34 10.21
CA ALA A 307 -6.62 27.72 9.92
C ALA A 307 -7.64 27.68 8.78
N ALA A 308 -8.81 28.30 9.00
CA ALA A 308 -9.77 28.49 7.93
C ALA A 308 -9.00 29.29 6.88
N VAL A 309 -8.43 28.60 5.91
CA VAL A 309 -7.63 29.21 4.87
C VAL A 309 -8.64 30.00 4.08
N SER A 310 -8.55 31.31 4.20
CA SER A 310 -9.27 32.28 3.40
C SER A 310 -9.15 31.85 1.93
N GLY A 311 -10.21 31.28 1.38
CA GLY A 311 -10.21 30.71 0.04
C GLY A 311 -10.40 29.19 -0.06
N MET A 312 -10.34 28.41 1.02
CA MET A 312 -10.92 27.08 1.01
C MET A 312 -12.44 27.23 1.07
N THR A 313 -13.08 27.07 -0.07
CA THR A 313 -14.50 26.69 -0.08
C THR A 313 -14.62 25.47 0.81
N SER A 314 -15.59 25.49 1.73
CA SER A 314 -16.01 24.35 2.51
C SER A 314 -16.06 23.18 1.56
N GLN A 315 -15.10 22.29 1.64
CA GLN A 315 -15.04 21.15 0.75
C GLN A 315 -16.11 20.23 1.26
N ALA A 316 -17.25 20.33 0.65
CA ALA A 316 -18.43 19.70 1.05
C ALA A 316 -18.17 18.20 1.27
N ALA A 317 -17.93 17.83 2.53
CA ALA A 317 -18.12 16.46 2.96
C ALA A 317 -19.47 15.92 2.45
N SER A 318 -20.43 16.79 2.17
CA SER A 318 -21.68 16.49 1.49
C SER A 318 -21.52 15.92 0.08
N ALA A 319 -20.47 16.24 -0.66
CA ALA A 319 -20.23 15.64 -1.98
C ALA A 319 -19.82 14.16 -1.89
N LEU A 320 -19.17 13.75 -0.79
CA LEU A 320 -18.83 12.36 -0.48
C LEU A 320 -19.98 11.60 0.21
N GLY A 321 -21.05 12.31 0.56
CA GLY A 321 -22.04 11.84 1.52
C GLY A 321 -22.86 10.63 1.10
N ASN A 322 -23.04 10.35 -0.19
CA ASN A 322 -24.00 9.35 -0.65
C ASN A 322 -23.42 8.22 -1.49
N VAL A 323 -22.15 8.28 -1.86
CA VAL A 323 -21.51 7.29 -2.73
C VAL A 323 -20.40 6.58 -1.99
N ASP A 324 -20.36 5.27 -2.10
CA ASP A 324 -19.27 4.44 -1.60
C ASP A 324 -18.31 4.19 -2.75
N TYR A 325 -17.12 4.77 -2.66
CA TYR A 325 -16.03 4.60 -3.62
C TYR A 325 -14.93 3.65 -3.10
N SER A 326 -15.20 2.91 -2.04
CA SER A 326 -14.23 1.98 -1.46
C SER A 326 -13.94 0.78 -2.36
N ALA A 327 -14.78 0.57 -3.35
CA ALA A 327 -14.65 -0.48 -4.34
C ALA A 327 -14.87 0.07 -5.74
N ASN A 328 -14.46 -0.71 -6.72
CA ASN A 328 -14.71 -0.40 -8.12
C ASN A 328 -16.22 -0.37 -8.40
N PRO A 329 -16.74 0.61 -9.16
CA PRO A 329 -18.17 0.67 -9.44
C PRO A 329 -18.65 -0.57 -10.18
N ALA A 330 -19.83 -1.02 -9.81
CA ALA A 330 -20.50 -2.20 -10.38
C ALA A 330 -20.93 -2.05 -11.85
N THR A 331 -20.47 -1.05 -12.57
CA THR A 331 -20.72 -0.87 -13.99
C THR A 331 -19.82 -1.81 -14.79
N ALA A 332 -20.41 -2.74 -15.45
CA ALA A 332 -19.94 -3.99 -16.00
C ALA A 332 -18.73 -3.97 -16.97
N ASN A 333 -18.12 -2.84 -17.25
CA ASN A 333 -17.04 -2.73 -18.23
C ASN A 333 -15.77 -2.02 -17.73
N THR A 334 -15.69 -1.72 -16.44
CA THR A 334 -14.59 -0.90 -15.89
C THR A 334 -13.97 -1.50 -14.63
N THR A 335 -14.05 -2.82 -14.45
CA THR A 335 -13.34 -3.50 -13.36
C THR A 335 -11.85 -3.49 -13.68
N GLY A 336 -11.14 -2.48 -13.19
CA GLY A 336 -9.69 -2.36 -13.35
C GLY A 336 -8.90 -3.06 -12.23
N ASP A 337 -9.58 -3.61 -11.21
CA ASP A 337 -8.94 -4.19 -10.03
C ASP A 337 -9.35 -5.66 -9.83
N PHE A 338 -8.39 -6.49 -9.43
CA PHE A 338 -8.64 -7.78 -8.80
C PHE A 338 -8.50 -7.68 -7.28
N ASP A 339 -8.98 -8.66 -6.53
CA ASP A 339 -8.91 -8.66 -5.07
C ASP A 339 -7.48 -8.95 -4.59
N GLY A 340 -6.89 -7.99 -3.89
CA GLY A 340 -5.55 -8.10 -3.30
C GLY A 340 -5.55 -8.86 -1.96
N VAL A 341 -4.35 -9.10 -1.41
CA VAL A 341 -4.16 -9.84 -0.15
C VAL A 341 -4.98 -9.26 0.99
N THR A 342 -4.98 -7.94 1.17
CA THR A 342 -5.73 -7.28 2.25
C THR A 342 -7.24 -7.42 2.07
N THR A 343 -7.72 -7.42 0.84
CA THR A 343 -9.13 -7.63 0.50
C THR A 343 -9.58 -9.06 0.81
N TRP A 344 -8.75 -10.05 0.48
CA TRP A 344 -9.01 -11.44 0.82
C TRP A 344 -9.06 -11.67 2.34
N LEU A 345 -8.20 -11.00 3.11
CA LEU A 345 -8.17 -11.13 4.57
C LEU A 345 -9.31 -10.38 5.26
N ALA A 346 -9.62 -9.16 4.80
CA ALA A 346 -10.64 -8.31 5.41
C ALA A 346 -12.06 -8.64 4.92
N GLY A 347 -12.18 -9.23 3.74
CA GLY A 347 -13.45 -9.58 3.13
C GLY A 347 -14.18 -10.69 3.89
N SER A 348 -15.48 -10.48 4.09
CA SER A 348 -16.38 -11.49 4.65
C SER A 348 -17.10 -12.20 3.51
N THR A 349 -16.51 -13.24 2.98
CA THR A 349 -17.08 -13.94 1.84
C THR A 349 -17.98 -15.07 2.26
N GLY A 350 -19.29 -14.84 2.09
CA GLY A 350 -20.30 -15.90 1.94
C GLY A 350 -20.16 -17.16 2.80
N GLY A 351 -19.92 -17.02 4.11
CA GLY A 351 -19.82 -18.15 5.05
C GLY A 351 -18.42 -18.72 5.25
N LEU A 352 -17.38 -18.12 4.68
CA LEU A 352 -16.00 -18.41 5.07
C LEU A 352 -15.68 -17.77 6.42
N LYS A 353 -14.79 -18.41 7.14
CA LYS A 353 -14.28 -17.90 8.41
C LYS A 353 -13.44 -16.64 8.11
N PRO A 354 -13.56 -15.57 8.91
CA PRO A 354 -12.74 -14.38 8.71
C PRO A 354 -11.28 -14.64 9.12
N ALA A 355 -10.35 -13.94 8.48
CA ALA A 355 -8.99 -13.79 8.99
C ALA A 355 -8.99 -13.06 10.35
N TYR A 356 -7.87 -13.08 11.04
CA TYR A 356 -7.71 -12.31 12.27
C TYR A 356 -7.45 -10.85 11.92
N VAL A 357 -8.50 -10.06 11.89
CA VAL A 357 -8.43 -8.62 11.58
C VAL A 357 -8.76 -7.84 12.85
N VAL A 358 -7.79 -7.11 13.38
CA VAL A 358 -7.93 -6.36 14.64
C VAL A 358 -7.44 -4.92 14.46
N ASP A 359 -8.27 -4.00 14.92
CA ASP A 359 -7.94 -2.59 15.09
C ASP A 359 -7.42 -2.36 16.51
N LEU A 360 -6.17 -1.92 16.63
CA LEU A 360 -5.54 -1.65 17.93
C LEU A 360 -5.87 -0.26 18.50
N ALA A 361 -6.67 0.53 17.79
CA ALA A 361 -7.14 1.84 18.23
C ALA A 361 -6.03 2.78 18.74
N GLY A 362 -4.90 2.80 18.04
CA GLY A 362 -3.75 3.63 18.39
C GLY A 362 -2.91 3.09 19.55
N ALA A 363 -3.14 1.87 20.02
CA ALA A 363 -2.27 1.26 20.99
C ALA A 363 -0.92 0.87 20.36
N THR A 364 0.16 1.19 21.05
CA THR A 364 1.51 0.78 20.64
C THR A 364 1.74 -0.70 20.92
N PHE A 365 2.68 -1.30 20.22
CA PHE A 365 3.11 -2.66 20.51
C PHE A 365 3.66 -2.78 21.92
N THR A 366 3.27 -3.86 22.61
CA THR A 366 3.77 -4.21 23.93
C THR A 366 4.62 -5.47 23.89
N SER A 367 5.63 -5.52 24.75
CA SER A 367 6.49 -6.71 24.88
C SER A 367 5.73 -7.85 25.58
N ASP A 368 5.92 -9.08 25.12
CA ASP A 368 5.45 -10.29 25.81
C ASP A 368 6.37 -10.72 26.97
N GLY A 369 7.47 -10.01 27.18
CA GLY A 369 8.48 -10.33 28.19
C GLY A 369 9.44 -11.46 27.85
N ALA A 370 9.28 -12.06 26.68
CA ALA A 370 10.09 -13.18 26.20
C ALA A 370 10.73 -12.91 24.82
N GLY A 371 10.78 -11.64 24.42
CA GLY A 371 11.33 -11.22 23.15
C GLY A 371 10.33 -11.22 22.00
N GLY A 372 9.05 -11.34 22.30
CA GLY A 372 7.96 -11.23 21.34
C GLY A 372 7.13 -9.95 21.51
N VAL A 373 6.18 -9.75 20.61
CA VAL A 373 5.18 -8.68 20.64
C VAL A 373 3.85 -9.28 21.07
N ALA A 374 3.28 -8.81 22.17
CA ALA A 374 2.11 -9.41 22.80
C ALA A 374 0.89 -9.46 21.87
N GLU A 375 0.63 -8.39 21.11
CA GLU A 375 -0.50 -8.31 20.19
C GLU A 375 -0.34 -9.31 19.03
N LEU A 376 0.88 -9.46 18.52
CA LEU A 376 1.17 -10.41 17.45
C LEU A 376 1.10 -11.86 17.98
N GLU A 377 1.63 -12.13 19.16
CA GLU A 377 1.54 -13.45 19.80
C GLU A 377 0.09 -13.85 20.07
N ALA A 378 -0.74 -12.92 20.53
CA ALA A 378 -2.17 -13.15 20.72
C ALA A 378 -2.87 -13.49 19.39
N ALA A 379 -2.52 -12.77 18.32
CA ALA A 379 -3.06 -13.01 16.99
C ALA A 379 -2.65 -14.39 16.45
N ILE A 380 -1.36 -14.74 16.54
CA ILE A 380 -0.84 -16.04 16.09
C ILE A 380 -1.44 -17.18 16.93
N SER A 381 -1.55 -17.00 18.24
CA SER A 381 -2.19 -17.98 19.14
C SER A 381 -3.65 -18.21 18.76
N ASN A 382 -4.38 -17.15 18.45
CA ASN A 382 -5.77 -17.26 18.00
C ASN A 382 -5.89 -18.04 16.69
N GLN A 383 -5.04 -17.72 15.70
CA GLN A 383 -4.99 -18.43 14.41
C GLN A 383 -4.63 -19.91 14.60
N TRP A 384 -3.65 -20.19 15.47
CA TRP A 384 -3.25 -21.56 15.75
C TRP A 384 -4.36 -22.36 16.43
N ASN A 385 -4.97 -21.79 17.47
CA ASN A 385 -6.03 -22.47 18.23
C ASN A 385 -7.29 -22.69 17.40
N THR A 386 -7.60 -21.78 16.49
CA THR A 386 -8.84 -21.83 15.69
C THR A 386 -8.66 -22.64 14.40
N TYR A 387 -7.53 -22.48 13.72
CA TYR A 387 -7.32 -23.00 12.37
C TYR A 387 -6.07 -23.87 12.24
N GLN A 388 -5.22 -23.94 13.25
CA GLN A 388 -3.92 -24.61 13.21
C GLN A 388 -2.99 -24.06 12.09
N VAL A 389 -3.05 -22.75 11.88
CA VAL A 389 -2.28 -22.05 10.86
C VAL A 389 -1.29 -21.11 11.51
N THR A 390 -0.09 -21.03 10.93
CA THR A 390 0.94 -20.04 11.27
C THR A 390 1.26 -19.22 10.02
N PRO A 391 1.41 -17.89 10.14
CA PRO A 391 1.81 -17.06 9.02
C PRO A 391 3.19 -17.46 8.45
N ASP A 392 3.49 -17.02 7.24
CA ASP A 392 4.77 -17.26 6.56
C ASP A 392 5.73 -16.07 6.61
N ALA A 393 5.20 -14.88 6.72
CA ALA A 393 5.98 -13.65 6.77
C ALA A 393 5.25 -12.58 7.60
N ILE A 394 6.00 -11.59 8.06
CA ILE A 394 5.48 -10.38 8.69
C ILE A 394 5.82 -9.22 7.75
N LEU A 395 4.79 -8.56 7.24
CA LEU A 395 4.89 -7.38 6.42
C LEU A 395 4.49 -6.18 7.28
N ILE A 396 5.38 -5.23 7.44
CA ILE A 396 5.20 -4.11 8.35
C ILE A 396 5.41 -2.79 7.62
N SER A 397 4.63 -1.77 7.99
CA SER A 397 4.83 -0.41 7.49
C SER A 397 6.11 0.20 8.07
N SER A 398 6.75 1.09 7.31
CA SER A 398 8.07 1.64 7.66
C SER A 398 8.08 2.40 8.99
N ASP A 399 7.00 3.06 9.33
CA ASP A 399 6.83 3.83 10.56
C ASP A 399 6.74 2.95 11.82
N LEU A 400 6.23 1.72 11.67
CA LEU A 400 6.09 0.79 12.80
C LEU A 400 7.36 0.00 13.12
N VAL A 401 8.33 -0.04 12.23
CA VAL A 401 9.57 -0.82 12.42
C VAL A 401 10.28 -0.48 13.74
N PRO A 402 10.50 0.79 14.09
CA PRO A 402 11.15 1.13 15.37
C PRO A 402 10.33 0.70 16.59
N ALA A 403 9.00 0.88 16.57
CA ALA A 403 8.11 0.51 17.66
C ALA A 403 8.09 -1.02 17.86
N PHE A 404 8.02 -1.77 16.75
CA PHE A 404 8.06 -3.22 16.75
C PHE A 404 9.37 -3.78 17.33
N GLN A 405 10.50 -3.20 16.91
CA GLN A 405 11.81 -3.58 17.45
C GLN A 405 11.96 -3.24 18.92
N THR A 406 11.47 -2.07 19.33
CA THR A 406 11.48 -1.66 20.74
C THR A 406 10.65 -2.62 21.59
N ALA A 407 9.47 -3.03 21.13
CA ALA A 407 8.64 -4.00 21.85
C ALA A 407 9.32 -5.35 22.01
N MET A 408 10.01 -5.85 20.97
CA MET A 408 10.76 -7.10 21.06
C MET A 408 11.97 -7.04 22.00
N GLN A 409 12.57 -5.86 22.15
CA GLN A 409 13.75 -5.65 22.99
C GLN A 409 13.42 -5.25 24.42
N SER A 410 12.22 -4.75 24.69
CA SER A 410 11.82 -4.29 26.00
C SER A 410 11.30 -5.44 26.87
N SER A 411 11.64 -5.42 28.17
CA SER A 411 11.04 -6.30 29.15
C SER A 411 9.89 -5.59 29.85
N PRO A 412 8.71 -6.22 30.03
CA PRO A 412 7.57 -5.59 30.73
C PRO A 412 7.80 -5.38 32.22
N SER A 413 8.80 -6.01 32.83
CA SER A 413 9.15 -5.82 34.22
C SER A 413 10.06 -4.60 34.34
N GLY A 414 9.55 -3.50 34.87
CA GLY A 414 10.27 -2.25 35.14
C GLY A 414 11.46 -2.35 36.11
N SER A 415 11.94 -3.50 36.38
CA SER A 415 13.17 -3.87 37.08
C SER A 415 14.29 -4.05 36.07
N GLY A 416 14.87 -3.01 35.56
CA GLY A 416 16.24 -2.84 35.09
C GLY A 416 17.04 -3.94 34.38
N ALA A 417 16.47 -5.07 34.09
CA ALA A 417 17.13 -6.22 33.50
C ALA A 417 16.56 -6.60 32.13
N GLY A 418 16.22 -5.61 31.34
CA GLY A 418 16.17 -5.80 29.91
C GLY A 418 17.59 -6.12 29.46
N THR A 419 17.91 -7.39 29.30
CA THR A 419 19.14 -7.79 28.65
C THR A 419 19.06 -7.36 27.19
N LEU A 420 19.30 -6.07 26.99
CA LEU A 420 19.69 -5.57 25.71
C LEU A 420 20.97 -6.32 25.35
N TRP A 421 20.89 -7.32 24.51
CA TRP A 421 22.04 -7.94 23.92
C TRP A 421 22.68 -6.92 22.95
N ILE A 422 23.19 -5.82 23.54
CA ILE A 422 24.16 -4.99 22.86
C ILE A 422 25.37 -5.90 22.76
N ARG A 423 25.63 -6.39 21.59
CA ARG A 423 26.88 -7.05 21.29
C ARG A 423 27.96 -6.01 21.53
N GLN A 424 28.57 -6.05 22.71
CA GLN A 424 29.70 -5.19 23.03
C GLN A 424 30.78 -5.52 22.02
N GLY A 425 31.09 -4.58 21.14
CA GLY A 425 32.10 -4.77 20.12
C GLY A 425 33.44 -5.10 20.75
N THR A 426 34.17 -6.03 20.19
CA THR A 426 35.58 -6.21 20.45
C THR A 426 36.39 -5.23 19.59
N PRO A 427 37.66 -4.95 19.91
CA PRO A 427 38.51 -4.08 19.06
C PRO A 427 38.52 -4.46 17.60
N ASP A 428 38.37 -5.76 17.29
CA ASP A 428 38.35 -6.31 15.94
C ASP A 428 36.94 -6.32 15.29
N ASN A 429 35.88 -6.03 16.07
CA ASN A 429 34.51 -6.01 15.60
C ASN A 429 33.74 -4.91 16.38
N PRO A 430 33.78 -3.66 15.91
CA PRO A 430 33.17 -2.54 16.61
C PRO A 430 31.67 -2.76 16.79
N ALA A 431 31.15 -2.33 17.95
CA ALA A 431 29.72 -2.38 18.22
C ALA A 431 28.96 -1.57 17.14
N MET A 432 28.08 -2.22 16.40
CA MET A 432 27.20 -1.54 15.46
C MET A 432 26.04 -0.93 16.25
N GLY A 433 25.89 0.39 16.14
CA GLY A 433 24.69 1.07 16.64
C GLY A 433 23.49 0.67 15.79
N GLY A 434 22.37 0.37 16.46
CA GLY A 434 21.13 -0.10 15.83
C GLY A 434 21.05 -1.62 15.72
N SER A 435 20.04 -2.21 16.37
CA SER A 435 19.75 -3.63 16.22
C SER A 435 18.59 -3.79 15.26
N LEU A 436 18.84 -4.39 14.10
CA LEU A 436 17.80 -4.77 13.16
C LEU A 436 17.44 -6.25 13.41
N ILE A 437 16.22 -6.50 13.86
CA ILE A 437 15.69 -7.85 13.93
C ILE A 437 14.99 -8.12 12.61
N GLN A 438 15.51 -9.07 11.84
CA GLN A 438 15.01 -9.43 10.51
C GLN A 438 14.08 -10.63 10.52
N GLU A 439 14.05 -11.36 11.62
CA GLU A 439 13.31 -12.61 11.74
C GLU A 439 12.57 -12.67 13.09
N TYR A 440 11.36 -13.19 13.04
CA TYR A 440 10.53 -13.43 14.21
C TYR A 440 10.35 -14.92 14.42
N LYS A 441 10.63 -15.41 15.62
CA LYS A 441 10.49 -16.82 15.96
C LYS A 441 9.10 -17.11 16.49
N CYS A 442 8.27 -17.77 15.67
CA CYS A 442 6.93 -18.17 16.05
C CYS A 442 6.96 -19.34 17.04
N LYS A 443 6.26 -19.20 18.16
CA LYS A 443 6.14 -20.24 19.20
C LYS A 443 5.10 -21.31 18.85
N PHE A 444 4.16 -20.96 17.97
CA PHE A 444 3.03 -21.81 17.59
C PHE A 444 3.29 -22.44 16.23
N SER A 445 3.68 -23.71 16.23
CA SER A 445 3.87 -24.47 15.00
C SER A 445 3.59 -25.94 15.22
N ALA A 446 3.24 -26.66 14.15
CA ALA A 446 3.10 -28.10 14.20
C ALA A 446 4.42 -28.76 14.63
N PHE A 447 4.36 -29.83 15.39
CA PHE A 447 5.51 -30.64 15.81
C PHE A 447 6.51 -29.96 16.75
N GLY A 448 6.16 -28.85 17.40
CA GLY A 448 7.05 -28.17 18.35
C GLY A 448 8.29 -27.54 17.72
N LEU A 449 8.37 -27.48 16.39
CA LEU A 449 9.43 -26.79 15.67
C LEU A 449 9.06 -25.31 15.56
N SER A 450 9.88 -24.43 16.09
CA SER A 450 9.66 -22.99 15.93
C SER A 450 9.84 -22.61 14.46
N LYS A 451 8.79 -22.03 13.88
CA LYS A 451 8.84 -21.45 12.54
C LYS A 451 9.47 -20.07 12.62
N VAL A 452 10.36 -19.77 11.71
CA VAL A 452 10.99 -18.45 11.58
C VAL A 452 10.22 -17.65 10.52
N LEU A 453 9.75 -16.48 10.90
CA LEU A 453 9.00 -15.57 10.03
C LEU A 453 9.91 -14.41 9.63
N PRO A 454 10.20 -14.23 8.33
CA PRO A 454 10.92 -13.06 7.87
C PRO A 454 10.09 -11.79 8.09
N ILE A 455 10.73 -10.75 8.58
CA ILE A 455 10.13 -9.42 8.72
C ILE A 455 10.52 -8.61 7.49
N ARG A 456 9.52 -8.14 6.75
CA ARG A 456 9.69 -7.34 5.55
C ARG A 456 9.08 -5.97 5.75
N ASN A 457 9.88 -4.95 5.55
CA ASN A 457 9.40 -3.57 5.51
C ASN A 457 8.82 -3.28 4.12
N ILE A 458 7.55 -2.93 4.06
CA ILE A 458 6.84 -2.62 2.82
C ILE A 458 6.52 -1.13 2.80
N PRO A 459 7.19 -0.34 1.97
CA PRO A 459 6.99 1.12 1.93
C PRO A 459 5.60 1.54 1.44
N TRP A 460 4.91 0.65 0.73
CA TRP A 460 3.57 0.90 0.21
C TRP A 460 2.45 0.63 1.21
N LEU A 461 2.73 -0.12 2.28
CA LEU A 461 1.75 -0.36 3.32
C LEU A 461 1.36 0.97 3.99
N PRO A 462 0.05 1.20 4.21
CA PRO A 462 -0.39 2.34 4.99
C PRO A 462 0.30 2.38 6.34
N SER A 463 0.63 3.57 6.80
CA SER A 463 1.19 3.77 8.14
C SER A 463 0.34 3.07 9.20
N ASN A 464 0.98 2.62 10.27
CA ASN A 464 0.31 1.95 11.39
C ASN A 464 -0.37 0.61 11.03
N THR A 465 0.16 -0.11 10.03
CA THR A 465 -0.38 -1.39 9.57
C THR A 465 0.68 -2.51 9.66
N LEU A 466 0.27 -3.65 10.19
CA LEU A 466 1.03 -4.90 10.15
C LEU A 466 0.17 -5.98 9.51
N LEU A 467 0.74 -6.67 8.55
CA LEU A 467 0.11 -7.76 7.81
C LEU A 467 0.97 -9.02 7.96
N ALA A 468 0.38 -10.13 8.40
CA ALA A 468 1.07 -11.42 8.46
C ALA A 468 0.28 -12.48 7.68
N PRO A 469 0.49 -12.56 6.36
CA PRO A 469 -0.18 -13.50 5.50
C PRO A 469 0.46 -14.88 5.56
N THR A 470 -0.31 -15.90 5.17
CA THR A 470 0.17 -17.24 4.91
C THR A 470 0.20 -17.44 3.42
N PHE A 471 1.39 -17.43 2.82
CA PHE A 471 1.57 -17.58 1.37
C PHE A 471 1.49 -19.04 0.94
N ASN A 472 1.97 -19.96 1.76
CA ASN A 472 1.88 -21.40 1.51
C ASN A 472 0.51 -21.94 1.93
N ASN A 473 0.01 -22.94 1.22
CA ASN A 473 -1.24 -23.59 1.60
C ASN A 473 -1.03 -24.34 2.95
N PRO A 474 -1.71 -23.96 4.03
CA PRO A 474 -1.54 -24.61 5.32
C PRO A 474 -2.14 -26.02 5.36
N TYR A 475 -2.99 -26.37 4.41
CA TYR A 475 -3.67 -27.66 4.30
C TYR A 475 -3.41 -28.32 2.94
N PRO A 476 -2.15 -28.66 2.60
CA PRO A 476 -1.83 -29.18 1.29
C PRO A 476 -2.53 -30.52 1.06
N ALA A 477 -3.18 -30.66 -0.08
CA ALA A 477 -3.73 -31.94 -0.53
C ALA A 477 -2.61 -32.81 -1.13
N ALA A 478 -2.75 -34.13 -1.03
CA ALA A 478 -1.85 -35.04 -1.71
C ALA A 478 -1.99 -34.86 -3.22
N GLY A 479 -0.90 -34.50 -3.90
CA GLY A 479 -0.89 -34.26 -5.35
C GLY A 479 -1.04 -32.78 -5.75
N ASP A 480 -1.04 -31.86 -4.79
CA ASP A 480 -1.00 -30.42 -5.10
C ASP A 480 0.38 -30.07 -5.68
N SER A 481 0.39 -29.68 -6.96
CA SER A 481 1.64 -29.34 -7.68
C SER A 481 2.21 -28.00 -7.24
N ILE A 482 1.35 -27.08 -6.76
CA ILE A 482 1.74 -25.74 -6.32
C ILE A 482 1.07 -25.46 -4.98
N PRO A 483 1.72 -25.82 -3.86
CA PRO A 483 1.14 -25.71 -2.53
C PRO A 483 1.19 -24.26 -2.03
N SER A 484 0.59 -23.33 -2.77
CA SER A 484 0.48 -21.92 -2.38
C SER A 484 -0.95 -21.56 -2.02
N ASN A 485 -1.11 -20.71 -1.00
CA ASN A 485 -2.39 -20.15 -0.60
C ASN A 485 -2.78 -18.98 -1.50
N PHE A 486 -1.82 -18.09 -1.74
CA PHE A 486 -1.96 -17.01 -2.70
C PHE A 486 -1.16 -17.36 -3.96
N ARG A 487 -1.77 -17.20 -5.12
CA ARG A 487 -1.09 -17.34 -6.40
C ARG A 487 -1.66 -16.39 -7.43
N MET A 488 -0.79 -15.86 -8.27
CA MET A 488 -1.18 -15.03 -9.39
C MET A 488 -1.44 -15.91 -10.59
N VAL A 489 -2.67 -15.99 -11.03
CA VAL A 489 -3.05 -16.76 -12.24
C VAL A 489 -3.02 -15.80 -13.42
N CYS A 490 -2.08 -16.04 -14.33
CA CYS A 490 -1.87 -15.21 -15.51
C CYS A 490 -2.47 -15.93 -16.73
N ARG A 491 -3.56 -15.39 -17.27
CA ARG A 491 -4.13 -15.89 -18.54
C ARG A 491 -3.18 -15.64 -19.70
N GLU A 492 -2.58 -14.45 -19.71
CA GLU A 492 -1.52 -14.07 -20.63
C GLU A 492 -0.40 -13.41 -19.81
N GLY A 493 0.82 -13.95 -19.94
CA GLY A 493 2.00 -13.37 -19.29
C GLY A 493 2.34 -12.00 -19.87
N TYR A 494 3.42 -11.39 -19.39
CA TYR A 494 3.82 -10.08 -19.91
C TYR A 494 4.06 -10.12 -21.41
N TYR A 495 3.31 -9.31 -22.14
CA TYR A 495 3.44 -9.17 -23.59
C TYR A 495 3.55 -7.71 -24.01
N GLY A 496 4.30 -7.45 -25.05
CA GLY A 496 4.48 -6.11 -25.60
C GLY A 496 3.70 -5.91 -26.89
N LEU A 497 2.97 -4.84 -26.99
CA LEU A 497 2.29 -4.43 -28.23
C LEU A 497 2.97 -3.19 -28.81
N LYS A 498 3.19 -3.22 -30.12
CA LYS A 498 3.59 -2.04 -30.89
C LYS A 498 2.38 -1.52 -31.64
N PHE A 499 2.05 -0.28 -31.44
CA PHE A 499 0.93 0.35 -32.12
C PHE A 499 1.32 0.89 -33.49
N PRO A 500 0.39 0.93 -34.45
CA PRO A 500 0.66 1.54 -35.75
C PRO A 500 1.01 3.02 -35.61
N TYR A 501 1.87 3.50 -36.50
CA TYR A 501 2.26 4.91 -36.55
C TYR A 501 1.09 5.77 -37.07
N ILE A 502 0.49 6.53 -36.17
CA ILE A 502 -0.54 7.52 -36.52
C ILE A 502 0.11 8.91 -36.71
N SER A 503 1.25 9.12 -36.06
CA SER A 503 2.04 10.35 -36.07
C SER A 503 3.53 9.98 -36.02
N ARG A 504 4.42 10.99 -36.00
CA ARG A 504 5.87 10.79 -35.90
C ARG A 504 6.29 10.35 -34.49
N VAL A 505 5.62 9.29 -33.98
CA VAL A 505 5.81 8.77 -32.62
C VAL A 505 5.81 7.24 -32.66
N HIS A 506 6.75 6.64 -31.97
CA HIS A 506 6.75 5.22 -31.65
C HIS A 506 5.90 5.00 -30.38
N SER A 507 4.72 4.44 -30.54
CA SER A 507 3.85 4.08 -29.41
C SER A 507 3.95 2.58 -29.15
N MET A 508 4.14 2.22 -27.89
CA MET A 508 4.24 0.81 -27.48
C MET A 508 3.72 0.63 -26.06
N GLY A 509 3.10 -0.52 -25.80
CA GLY A 509 2.58 -0.90 -24.50
C GLY A 509 3.16 -2.22 -23.99
N ILE A 510 3.17 -2.39 -22.69
CA ILE A 510 3.41 -3.69 -22.01
C ILE A 510 2.17 -4.00 -21.20
N TYR A 511 1.67 -5.23 -21.33
CA TYR A 511 0.43 -5.69 -20.71
C TYR A 511 0.62 -7.03 -20.04
N VAL A 512 -0.23 -7.32 -19.07
CA VAL A 512 -0.40 -8.62 -18.43
C VAL A 512 -1.87 -8.85 -18.13
N GLU A 513 -2.35 -10.08 -18.23
CA GLU A 513 -3.72 -10.43 -17.87
C GLU A 513 -3.71 -11.44 -16.74
N GLU A 514 -4.15 -11.02 -15.58
CA GLU A 514 -3.98 -11.79 -14.36
C GLU A 514 -5.08 -11.57 -13.33
N THR A 515 -5.11 -12.45 -12.33
CA THR A 515 -5.94 -12.32 -11.13
C THR A 515 -5.28 -13.03 -9.96
N LEU A 516 -5.54 -12.58 -8.74
CA LEU A 516 -5.02 -13.19 -7.52
C LEU A 516 -6.04 -14.21 -6.97
N GLU A 517 -5.64 -15.48 -6.91
CA GLU A 517 -6.39 -16.52 -6.23
C GLU A 517 -5.96 -16.66 -4.77
N CYS A 518 -6.92 -16.94 -3.90
CA CYS A 518 -6.69 -17.27 -2.50
C CYS A 518 -7.52 -18.49 -2.10
N TYR A 519 -6.85 -19.52 -1.60
CA TYR A 519 -7.53 -20.77 -1.18
C TYR A 519 -8.03 -20.70 0.26
N VAL A 520 -7.25 -20.12 1.15
CA VAL A 520 -7.51 -20.09 2.59
C VAL A 520 -7.46 -18.64 3.10
N PRO A 521 -8.49 -17.83 2.80
CA PRO A 521 -8.48 -16.41 3.16
C PRO A 521 -8.45 -16.14 4.67
N TRP A 522 -8.86 -17.10 5.50
CA TRP A 522 -8.76 -16.99 6.95
C TRP A 522 -7.36 -17.26 7.52
N ALA A 523 -6.42 -17.73 6.68
CA ALA A 523 -5.05 -17.99 7.08
C ALA A 523 -4.20 -16.72 6.98
N GLY A 524 -4.47 -15.74 7.83
CA GLY A 524 -3.69 -14.51 7.87
C GLY A 524 -4.11 -13.60 9.01
N ILE A 525 -3.26 -12.64 9.30
CA ILE A 525 -3.42 -11.66 10.36
C ILE A 525 -3.29 -10.28 9.76
N LEU A 526 -4.20 -9.39 10.10
CA LEU A 526 -4.15 -7.98 9.75
C LEU A 526 -4.36 -7.15 11.03
N LEU A 527 -3.35 -6.42 11.44
CA LEU A 527 -3.42 -5.44 12.52
C LEU A 527 -3.40 -4.04 11.92
N THR A 528 -4.39 -3.24 12.25
CA THR A 528 -4.52 -1.86 11.78
C THR A 528 -4.52 -0.90 12.96
N SER A 529 -4.30 0.38 12.70
CA SER A 529 -4.30 1.43 13.73
C SER A 529 -3.31 1.14 14.87
N VAL A 530 -2.15 0.57 14.54
CA VAL A 530 -1.08 0.32 15.50
C VAL A 530 -0.25 1.58 15.66
N GLY A 531 0.11 1.94 16.89
CA GLY A 531 1.06 3.00 17.13
C GLY A 531 0.51 4.21 17.85
N ASP A 532 1.38 5.17 18.05
CA ASP A 532 1.12 6.33 18.90
C ASP A 532 -0.09 7.12 18.40
N LEU A 533 -0.85 7.61 19.37
CA LEU A 533 -1.95 8.54 19.12
C LEU A 533 -1.37 9.76 18.40
N GLY A 534 -1.36 9.74 17.08
CA GLY A 534 -0.72 10.76 16.28
C GLY A 534 -1.09 12.16 16.78
N VAL A 535 -0.13 12.82 17.35
CA VAL A 535 -0.20 14.28 17.55
C VAL A 535 0.18 14.84 16.19
N ALA A 536 -0.83 15.20 15.41
CA ALA A 536 -0.62 15.94 14.16
C ALA A 536 -0.28 17.39 14.45
#